data_f8f5bc58d2eddd2933b3be228a73338b
#
_entry.id   f8f5bc58d2eddd2933b3be228a73338b
#
_cell.length_a   1.000
_cell.length_b   1.000
_cell.length_c   1.000
_cell.angle_alpha   90.00
_cell.angle_beta   90.00
_cell.angle_gamma   90.00
#
_symmetry.space_group_name_H-M   'P 1'
#
loop_
_entity.id
_entity.type
_entity.pdbx_description
1 polymer ?
#
loop_
_entity_poly.entity_id
_entity_poly.type
_entity_poly.pdbx_seq_one_letter_code
_entity_poly.pdbx_strand_id
1 'polypeptide(L)'
;SSRAISKNLKGEYKGNIKKKKKKLSDFIKNYNFKDEKSSKGVEIVETKDLAVAKFIIDEAVIGNELAVIYGTAGCGKTTAIKEYVKIHPEAILIEAIPGMQLSSVLKAICEKASITTLKNSEEMIRAISKEFSRRETILIIDEAENLTTKTLEAIRRIWDFSAVPTVLVGTPALINNLKGRNGELLQLYSRVSGKYEFKGLSESDWINIFGEFSESIKEITTHLRRAMNIYKKAQRFAKADNAPMNLGHIKKASTMVILG
;
A
#
# COMPACT_ATOMS: atom_id res chain seq x y z
N SER A 1 -31.79 -5.79 0.92
CA SER A 1 -32.00 -4.69 -0.02
C SER A 1 -32.40 -3.42 0.74
N SER A 2 -32.02 -2.26 0.26
CA SER A 2 -32.30 -0.92 0.82
C SER A 2 -33.80 -0.72 1.15
N ARG A 3 -34.71 -1.20 0.31
CA ARG A 3 -36.17 -1.17 0.53
C ARG A 3 -36.63 -1.96 1.78
N ALA A 4 -35.95 -3.05 2.13
CA ALA A 4 -36.32 -3.86 3.30
C ALA A 4 -35.88 -3.18 4.63
N ILE A 5 -34.78 -2.42 4.59
CA ILE A 5 -34.29 -1.63 5.72
C ILE A 5 -35.23 -0.44 5.97
N SER A 6 -35.62 0.27 4.92
CA SER A 6 -36.57 1.38 5.01
C SER A 6 -37.95 0.96 5.55
N LYS A 7 -38.50 -0.19 5.12
CA LYS A 7 -39.75 -0.76 5.67
C LYS A 7 -39.65 -1.20 7.11
N ASN A 8 -38.47 -1.64 7.56
CA ASN A 8 -38.24 -2.05 8.95
C ASN A 8 -38.19 -0.85 9.90
N LEU A 9 -37.61 0.26 9.45
CA LEU A 9 -37.58 1.54 10.19
C LEU A 9 -38.96 2.19 10.33
N LYS A 10 -39.88 1.92 9.39
CA LYS A 10 -41.27 2.41 9.40
C LYS A 10 -42.27 1.45 10.07
N GLY A 11 -41.81 0.34 10.67
CA GLY A 11 -42.71 -0.65 11.34
C GLY A 11 -43.55 -1.51 10.40
N GLU A 12 -43.40 -1.40 9.08
CA GLU A 12 -44.24 -2.05 8.03
C GLU A 12 -43.76 -3.45 7.61
N TYR A 13 -42.72 -3.99 8.26
CA TYR A 13 -42.12 -5.25 7.87
C TYR A 13 -42.78 -6.47 8.52
N LYS A 14 -43.46 -7.31 7.73
CA LYS A 14 -44.19 -8.53 8.16
C LYS A 14 -43.34 -9.82 8.32
N GLY A 15 -42.00 -9.75 8.23
CA GLY A 15 -41.10 -10.91 8.33
C GLY A 15 -40.58 -11.16 9.76
N ASN A 16 -39.79 -12.25 9.96
CA ASN A 16 -39.21 -12.60 11.24
C ASN A 16 -38.22 -11.55 11.78
N ILE A 17 -38.75 -10.59 12.53
CA ILE A 17 -38.02 -9.42 13.07
C ILE A 17 -36.91 -9.86 14.03
N LYS A 18 -37.15 -10.91 14.85
CA LYS A 18 -36.13 -11.42 15.79
C LYS A 18 -34.91 -11.95 15.10
N LYS A 19 -35.07 -12.73 14.00
CA LYS A 19 -33.96 -13.27 13.21
C LYS A 19 -33.15 -12.15 12.50
N LYS A 20 -33.84 -11.10 12.05
CA LYS A 20 -33.17 -9.94 11.42
C LYS A 20 -32.46 -9.05 12.44
N LYS A 21 -33.07 -8.80 13.62
CA LYS A 21 -32.42 -8.06 14.71
C LYS A 21 -31.15 -8.78 15.16
N LYS A 22 -31.18 -10.12 15.28
CA LYS A 22 -30.00 -10.92 15.62
C LYS A 22 -28.90 -10.78 14.53
N LYS A 23 -29.25 -10.95 13.23
CA LYS A 23 -28.27 -10.77 12.13
C LYS A 23 -27.69 -9.35 12.08
N LEU A 24 -28.50 -8.33 12.35
CA LEU A 24 -28.03 -6.94 12.39
C LEU A 24 -27.13 -6.70 13.60
N SER A 25 -27.50 -7.23 14.78
CA SER A 25 -26.66 -7.19 15.98
C SER A 25 -25.33 -7.89 15.78
N ASP A 26 -25.33 -9.10 15.17
CA ASP A 26 -24.11 -9.84 14.85
C ASP A 26 -23.25 -9.10 13.80
N PHE A 27 -23.88 -8.47 12.82
CA PHE A 27 -23.18 -7.63 11.83
C PHE A 27 -22.55 -6.40 12.50
N ILE A 28 -23.29 -5.69 13.36
CA ILE A 28 -22.78 -4.52 14.10
C ILE A 28 -21.63 -4.92 15.03
N LYS A 29 -21.78 -6.04 15.76
CA LYS A 29 -20.71 -6.58 16.62
C LYS A 29 -19.44 -6.91 15.82
N ASN A 30 -19.60 -7.58 14.67
CA ASN A 30 -18.48 -7.91 13.79
C ASN A 30 -17.87 -6.68 13.12
N TYR A 31 -18.68 -5.66 12.83
CA TYR A 31 -18.22 -4.38 12.27
C TYR A 31 -17.40 -3.62 13.33
N ASN A 32 -17.95 -3.45 14.52
CA ASN A 32 -17.24 -2.80 15.64
C ASN A 32 -15.97 -3.57 16.05
N PHE A 33 -15.97 -4.90 15.98
CA PHE A 33 -14.76 -5.71 16.23
C PHE A 33 -13.68 -5.51 15.14
N LYS A 34 -14.10 -5.26 13.89
CA LYS A 34 -13.16 -4.89 12.82
C LYS A 34 -12.63 -3.47 13.01
N ASP A 35 -13.49 -2.53 13.39
CA ASP A 35 -13.09 -1.15 13.66
C ASP A 35 -12.20 -1.04 14.91
N GLU A 36 -12.48 -1.79 15.97
CA GLU A 36 -11.59 -1.86 17.13
C GLU A 36 -10.23 -2.52 16.82
N LYS A 37 -10.18 -3.46 15.86
CA LYS A 37 -8.91 -3.99 15.34
C LYS A 37 -8.20 -3.03 14.40
N SER A 38 -8.94 -2.23 13.64
CA SER A 38 -8.38 -1.23 12.71
C SER A 38 -8.04 0.08 13.43
N SER A 39 -8.80 0.47 14.46
CA SER A 39 -8.57 1.70 15.24
C SER A 39 -7.43 1.59 16.27
N LYS A 40 -6.95 0.37 16.58
CA LYS A 40 -5.63 0.17 17.18
C LYS A 40 -4.56 0.18 16.09
N GLY A 41 -4.65 1.14 15.17
CA GLY A 41 -3.58 1.44 14.23
C GLY A 41 -2.32 1.70 15.04
N VAL A 42 -1.29 0.90 14.80
CA VAL A 42 0.06 1.23 15.25
C VAL A 42 0.31 2.63 14.74
N GLU A 43 0.51 3.56 15.65
CA GLU A 43 0.94 4.92 15.30
C GLU A 43 2.15 4.78 14.41
N ILE A 44 2.03 5.24 13.17
CA ILE A 44 3.09 5.08 12.19
C ILE A 44 4.10 6.17 12.48
N VAL A 45 5.27 5.75 12.96
CA VAL A 45 6.39 6.65 13.19
C VAL A 45 6.90 7.13 11.84
N GLU A 46 7.02 8.43 11.68
CA GLU A 46 7.62 9.02 10.48
C GLU A 46 9.11 8.72 10.45
N THR A 47 9.50 7.78 9.59
CA THR A 47 10.89 7.40 9.36
C THR A 47 11.51 8.27 8.28
N LYS A 48 12.85 8.32 8.24
CA LYS A 48 13.57 9.03 7.19
C LYS A 48 13.16 8.56 5.78
N ASP A 49 13.07 7.24 5.57
CA ASP A 49 12.65 6.66 4.30
C ASP A 49 11.21 7.08 3.93
N LEU A 50 10.30 7.15 4.90
CA LEU A 50 8.93 7.58 4.69
C LEU A 50 8.87 9.05 4.27
N ALA A 51 9.61 9.93 4.95
CA ALA A 51 9.67 11.34 4.63
C ALA A 51 10.25 11.58 3.22
N VAL A 52 11.33 10.87 2.86
CA VAL A 52 11.92 10.99 1.51
C VAL A 52 10.98 10.40 0.44
N ALA A 53 10.27 9.31 0.72
CA ALA A 53 9.31 8.76 -0.23
C ALA A 53 8.17 9.75 -0.53
N LYS A 54 7.63 10.43 0.50
CA LYS A 54 6.65 11.51 0.31
C LYS A 54 7.22 12.61 -0.58
N PHE A 55 8.42 13.10 -0.26
CA PHE A 55 9.08 14.14 -1.05
C PHE A 55 9.25 13.73 -2.53
N ILE A 56 9.67 12.50 -2.82
CA ILE A 56 9.82 12.01 -4.20
C ILE A 56 8.47 11.98 -4.94
N ILE A 57 7.38 11.62 -4.25
CA ILE A 57 6.05 11.64 -4.84
C ILE A 57 5.63 13.09 -5.13
N ASP A 58 5.84 14.00 -4.20
CA ASP A 58 5.50 15.42 -4.36
C ASP A 58 6.29 16.07 -5.50
N GLU A 59 7.59 15.78 -5.64
CA GLU A 59 8.40 16.21 -6.76
C GLU A 59 7.86 15.68 -8.11
N ALA A 60 7.47 14.39 -8.14
CA ALA A 60 6.84 13.81 -9.32
C ALA A 60 5.51 14.50 -9.68
N VAL A 61 4.74 14.94 -8.68
CA VAL A 61 3.50 15.70 -8.87
C VAL A 61 3.79 17.08 -9.45
N ILE A 62 4.75 17.80 -8.87
CA ILE A 62 5.12 19.16 -9.30
C ILE A 62 5.62 19.14 -10.76
N GLY A 63 6.44 18.14 -11.12
CA GLY A 63 7.04 18.02 -12.45
C GLY A 63 6.16 17.29 -13.47
N ASN A 64 5.01 16.71 -13.08
CA ASN A 64 4.25 15.75 -13.90
C ASN A 64 5.13 14.60 -14.40
N GLU A 65 5.92 14.04 -13.52
CA GLU A 65 7.02 13.14 -13.83
C GLU A 65 6.70 11.68 -13.52
N LEU A 66 7.58 10.80 -14.02
CA LEU A 66 7.60 9.39 -13.67
C LEU A 66 8.73 9.16 -12.66
N ALA A 67 8.39 8.64 -11.47
CA ALA A 67 9.34 8.33 -10.43
C ALA A 67 9.33 6.84 -10.05
N VAL A 68 10.43 6.37 -9.45
CA VAL A 68 10.58 4.99 -8.98
C VAL A 68 11.06 4.98 -7.54
N ILE A 69 10.32 4.28 -6.69
CA ILE A 69 10.68 4.01 -5.29
C ILE A 69 10.90 2.51 -5.14
N TYR A 70 12.07 2.09 -4.67
CA TYR A 70 12.36 0.67 -4.53
C TYR A 70 13.15 0.36 -3.26
N GLY A 71 13.23 -0.92 -2.92
CA GLY A 71 13.98 -1.40 -1.76
C GLY A 71 13.61 -2.84 -1.42
N THR A 72 14.31 -3.43 -0.48
CA THR A 72 14.10 -4.83 -0.08
C THR A 72 12.68 -5.08 0.42
N ALA A 73 12.21 -6.33 0.34
CA ALA A 73 10.90 -6.70 0.85
C ALA A 73 10.81 -6.40 2.36
N GLY A 74 9.70 -5.79 2.79
CA GLY A 74 9.46 -5.50 4.22
C GLY A 74 10.20 -4.29 4.80
N CYS A 75 10.84 -3.44 3.99
CA CYS A 75 11.48 -2.20 4.45
C CYS A 75 10.51 -1.02 4.69
N GLY A 76 9.21 -1.17 4.42
CA GLY A 76 8.20 -0.15 4.74
C GLY A 76 7.60 0.60 3.55
N LYS A 77 7.98 0.33 2.30
CA LYS A 77 7.48 1.01 1.08
C LYS A 77 5.96 1.10 1.02
N THR A 78 5.27 -0.04 1.05
CA THR A 78 3.81 -0.11 1.02
C THR A 78 3.16 0.72 2.14
N THR A 79 3.78 0.75 3.34
CA THR A 79 3.31 1.57 4.46
C THR A 79 3.42 3.05 4.10
N ALA A 80 4.58 3.48 3.60
CA ALA A 80 4.81 4.87 3.20
C ALA A 80 3.81 5.33 2.14
N ILE A 81 3.56 4.50 1.12
CA ILE A 81 2.60 4.80 0.06
C ILE A 81 1.16 4.88 0.60
N LYS A 82 0.76 3.93 1.47
CA LYS A 82 -0.59 3.95 2.06
C LYS A 82 -0.80 5.17 2.95
N GLU A 83 0.22 5.62 3.68
CA GLU A 83 0.13 6.86 4.46
C GLU A 83 0.03 8.10 3.55
N TYR A 84 0.76 8.12 2.44
CA TYR A 84 0.63 9.18 1.45
C TYR A 84 -0.79 9.25 0.88
N VAL A 85 -1.32 8.13 0.42
CA VAL A 85 -2.67 8.05 -0.20
C VAL A 85 -3.80 8.40 0.78
N LYS A 86 -3.62 8.21 2.09
CA LYS A 86 -4.63 8.62 3.09
C LYS A 86 -4.90 10.12 3.11
N ILE A 87 -3.88 10.92 2.85
CA ILE A 87 -3.97 12.39 2.87
C ILE A 87 -4.10 13.00 1.47
N HIS A 88 -3.96 12.17 0.42
CA HIS A 88 -4.06 12.54 -0.99
C HIS A 88 -5.18 11.75 -1.68
N PRO A 89 -6.45 12.20 -1.56
CA PRO A 89 -7.60 11.47 -2.14
C PRO A 89 -7.60 11.42 -3.67
N GLU A 90 -6.83 12.30 -4.32
CA GLU A 90 -6.58 12.30 -5.75
C GLU A 90 -5.64 11.18 -6.21
N ALA A 91 -4.92 10.53 -5.28
CA ALA A 91 -3.99 9.46 -5.60
C ALA A 91 -4.71 8.12 -5.84
N ILE A 92 -4.45 7.53 -6.98
CA ILE A 92 -4.93 6.20 -7.37
C ILE A 92 -3.83 5.18 -7.10
N LEU A 93 -4.01 4.36 -6.08
CA LEU A 93 -3.07 3.28 -5.73
C LEU A 93 -3.54 1.96 -6.35
N ILE A 94 -2.70 1.35 -7.17
CA ILE A 94 -2.87 -0.01 -7.70
C ILE A 94 -1.81 -0.90 -7.04
N GLU A 95 -2.23 -2.00 -6.42
CA GLU A 95 -1.34 -3.05 -5.91
C GLU A 95 -1.23 -4.15 -6.98
N ALA A 96 -0.07 -4.28 -7.61
CA ALA A 96 0.15 -5.29 -8.64
C ALA A 96 0.40 -6.66 -7.98
N ILE A 97 -0.34 -7.68 -8.40
CA ILE A 97 -0.15 -9.05 -7.92
C ILE A 97 0.54 -9.92 -8.98
N PRO A 98 1.28 -10.97 -8.57
CA PRO A 98 1.88 -11.90 -9.51
C PRO A 98 0.87 -12.46 -10.52
N GLY A 99 1.24 -12.42 -11.81
CA GLY A 99 0.36 -12.89 -12.90
C GLY A 99 -0.72 -11.90 -13.35
N MET A 100 -0.77 -10.69 -12.81
CA MET A 100 -1.72 -9.67 -13.22
C MET A 100 -1.46 -9.22 -14.67
N GLN A 101 -2.46 -9.42 -15.52
CA GLN A 101 -2.39 -9.10 -16.94
C GLN A 101 -2.70 -7.63 -17.21
N LEU A 102 -2.25 -7.12 -18.37
CA LEU A 102 -2.51 -5.74 -18.81
C LEU A 102 -3.97 -5.31 -18.64
N SER A 103 -4.91 -6.14 -19.14
CA SER A 103 -6.34 -5.83 -19.04
C SER A 103 -6.83 -5.69 -17.60
N SER A 104 -6.29 -6.48 -16.67
CA SER A 104 -6.64 -6.42 -15.25
C SER A 104 -6.14 -5.13 -14.60
N VAL A 105 -4.91 -4.70 -14.92
CA VAL A 105 -4.34 -3.43 -14.44
C VAL A 105 -5.17 -2.25 -14.94
N LEU A 106 -5.46 -2.21 -16.26
CA LEU A 106 -6.27 -1.13 -16.86
C LEU A 106 -7.69 -1.08 -16.26
N LYS A 107 -8.32 -2.24 -16.04
CA LYS A 107 -9.62 -2.30 -15.35
C LYS A 107 -9.56 -1.75 -13.93
N ALA A 108 -8.55 -2.14 -13.16
CA ALA A 108 -8.36 -1.64 -11.80
C ALA A 108 -8.15 -0.11 -11.77
N ILE A 109 -7.41 0.44 -12.73
CA ILE A 109 -7.26 1.90 -12.89
C ILE A 109 -8.63 2.52 -13.22
N CYS A 110 -9.36 1.97 -14.20
CA CYS A 110 -10.70 2.46 -14.57
C CYS A 110 -11.65 2.47 -13.38
N GLU A 111 -11.72 1.37 -12.61
CA GLU A 111 -12.58 1.25 -11.43
C GLU A 111 -12.27 2.32 -10.38
N LYS A 112 -10.99 2.48 -10.02
CA LYS A 112 -10.58 3.49 -9.03
C LYS A 112 -10.74 4.92 -9.53
N ALA A 113 -10.57 5.14 -10.81
CA ALA A 113 -10.75 6.42 -11.45
C ALA A 113 -12.22 6.74 -11.80
N SER A 114 -13.16 5.82 -11.54
CA SER A 114 -14.57 5.92 -11.95
C SER A 114 -14.77 6.12 -13.46
N ILE A 115 -13.90 5.47 -14.25
CA ILE A 115 -13.96 5.46 -15.72
C ILE A 115 -14.70 4.19 -16.17
N THR A 116 -15.55 4.30 -17.16
CA THR A 116 -16.24 3.14 -17.76
C THR A 116 -15.21 2.17 -18.34
N THR A 117 -15.24 0.91 -17.87
CA THR A 117 -14.38 -0.15 -18.37
C THR A 117 -14.77 -0.55 -19.78
N LEU A 118 -13.80 -0.59 -20.69
CA LEU A 118 -13.98 -0.96 -22.09
C LEU A 118 -13.43 -2.38 -22.35
N LYS A 119 -13.79 -2.98 -23.49
CA LYS A 119 -13.33 -4.34 -23.85
C LYS A 119 -11.90 -4.34 -24.39
N ASN A 120 -11.54 -3.30 -25.12
CA ASN A 120 -10.24 -3.18 -25.79
C ASN A 120 -9.26 -2.43 -24.88
N SER A 121 -8.05 -2.97 -24.72
CA SER A 121 -6.99 -2.34 -23.92
C SER A 121 -6.53 -0.99 -24.49
N GLU A 122 -6.49 -0.83 -25.81
CA GLU A 122 -6.11 0.44 -26.44
C GLU A 122 -7.15 1.53 -26.14
N GLU A 123 -8.44 1.19 -26.25
CA GLU A 123 -9.53 2.11 -25.91
C GLU A 123 -9.49 2.50 -24.43
N MET A 124 -9.19 1.55 -23.52
CA MET A 124 -9.02 1.84 -22.10
C MET A 124 -7.84 2.78 -21.85
N ILE A 125 -6.68 2.57 -22.48
CA ILE A 125 -5.53 3.46 -22.38
C ILE A 125 -5.92 4.88 -22.80
N ARG A 126 -6.60 5.04 -23.94
CA ARG A 126 -7.06 6.35 -24.42
C ARG A 126 -8.07 7.01 -23.48
N ALA A 127 -9.02 6.24 -22.95
CA ALA A 127 -10.03 6.73 -22.00
C ALA A 127 -9.38 7.18 -20.68
N ILE A 128 -8.46 6.38 -20.13
CA ILE A 128 -7.69 6.71 -18.92
C ILE A 128 -6.88 7.98 -19.14
N SER A 129 -6.11 8.04 -20.23
CA SER A 129 -5.27 9.21 -20.53
C SER A 129 -6.10 10.48 -20.71
N LYS A 130 -7.23 10.40 -21.40
CA LYS A 130 -8.16 11.52 -21.57
C LYS A 130 -8.72 12.02 -20.24
N GLU A 131 -9.05 11.13 -19.33
CA GLU A 131 -9.57 11.49 -18.02
C GLU A 131 -8.48 12.09 -17.13
N PHE A 132 -7.29 11.48 -17.13
CA PHE A 132 -6.16 11.94 -16.33
C PHE A 132 -5.59 13.31 -16.79
N SER A 133 -5.69 13.64 -18.08
CA SER A 133 -5.32 14.97 -18.58
C SER A 133 -6.30 16.10 -18.20
N ARG A 134 -7.46 15.77 -17.61
CA ARG A 134 -8.53 16.73 -17.29
C ARG A 134 -8.67 17.04 -15.80
N ARG A 135 -8.07 16.20 -14.96
CA ARG A 135 -8.16 16.33 -13.50
C ARG A 135 -6.82 16.08 -12.84
N GLU A 136 -6.62 16.68 -11.70
CA GLU A 136 -5.50 16.34 -10.85
C GLU A 136 -5.62 14.88 -10.39
N THR A 137 -4.62 14.10 -10.71
CA THR A 137 -4.57 12.67 -10.38
C THR A 137 -3.11 12.26 -10.24
N ILE A 138 -2.84 11.35 -9.29
CA ILE A 138 -1.53 10.74 -9.12
C ILE A 138 -1.73 9.24 -9.32
N LEU A 139 -0.97 8.60 -10.20
CA LEU A 139 -1.00 7.16 -10.39
C LEU A 139 0.17 6.52 -9.63
N ILE A 140 -0.13 5.70 -8.63
CA ILE A 140 0.86 4.97 -7.85
C ILE A 140 0.64 3.48 -8.06
N ILE A 141 1.69 2.74 -8.40
CA ILE A 141 1.62 1.29 -8.60
C ILE A 141 2.60 0.62 -7.66
N ASP A 142 2.08 -0.07 -6.65
CA ASP A 142 2.88 -0.85 -5.69
C ASP A 142 3.09 -2.28 -6.20
N GLU A 143 4.20 -2.90 -5.79
CA GLU A 143 4.67 -4.21 -6.26
C GLU A 143 4.83 -4.28 -7.79
N ALA A 144 5.25 -3.15 -8.40
CA ALA A 144 5.34 -2.99 -9.85
C ALA A 144 6.31 -3.96 -10.54
N GLU A 145 7.20 -4.63 -9.81
CA GLU A 145 8.01 -5.76 -10.32
C GLU A 145 7.18 -6.94 -10.82
N ASN A 146 5.92 -7.06 -10.38
CA ASN A 146 4.99 -8.09 -10.84
C ASN A 146 4.35 -7.78 -12.20
N LEU A 147 4.55 -6.58 -12.73
CA LEU A 147 4.00 -6.17 -14.01
C LEU A 147 4.80 -6.75 -15.17
N THR A 148 4.07 -7.13 -16.24
CA THR A 148 4.70 -7.54 -17.49
C THR A 148 5.26 -6.33 -18.25
N THR A 149 6.25 -6.57 -19.13
CA THR A 149 6.79 -5.54 -20.06
C THR A 149 5.68 -4.81 -20.82
N LYS A 150 4.68 -5.55 -21.31
CA LYS A 150 3.51 -4.96 -22.01
C LYS A 150 2.70 -4.02 -21.10
N THR A 151 2.57 -4.37 -19.84
CA THR A 151 1.83 -3.54 -18.88
C THR A 151 2.61 -2.27 -18.53
N LEU A 152 3.91 -2.39 -18.30
CA LEU A 152 4.79 -1.24 -18.06
C LEU A 152 4.80 -0.27 -19.26
N GLU A 153 4.82 -0.81 -20.47
CA GLU A 153 4.75 -0.01 -21.69
C GLU A 153 3.37 0.70 -21.83
N ALA A 154 2.27 0.03 -21.45
CA ALA A 154 0.96 0.67 -21.43
C ALA A 154 0.87 1.82 -20.41
N ILE A 155 1.48 1.65 -19.22
CA ILE A 155 1.57 2.71 -18.20
C ILE A 155 2.39 3.89 -18.74
N ARG A 156 3.52 3.61 -19.41
CA ARG A 156 4.30 4.65 -20.09
C ARG A 156 3.45 5.42 -21.11
N ARG A 157 2.63 4.73 -21.92
CA ARG A 157 1.74 5.36 -22.90
C ARG A 157 0.67 6.23 -22.22
N ILE A 158 0.10 5.78 -21.09
CA ILE A 158 -0.83 6.61 -20.31
C ILE A 158 -0.12 7.89 -19.88
N TRP A 159 1.10 7.79 -19.34
CA TRP A 159 1.90 8.94 -18.94
C TRP A 159 2.23 9.84 -20.14
N ASP A 160 2.74 9.30 -21.26
CA ASP A 160 3.06 10.06 -22.47
C ASP A 160 1.84 10.88 -22.98
N PHE A 161 0.63 10.37 -22.86
CA PHE A 161 -0.59 11.02 -23.36
C PHE A 161 -1.26 11.96 -22.37
N SER A 162 -1.06 11.80 -21.09
CA SER A 162 -1.77 12.56 -20.06
C SER A 162 -0.85 13.44 -19.20
N ALA A 163 0.45 13.18 -19.21
CA ALA A 163 1.42 13.74 -18.27
C ALA A 163 1.03 13.52 -16.80
N VAL A 164 0.27 12.43 -16.49
CA VAL A 164 -0.14 12.11 -15.12
C VAL A 164 1.08 11.73 -14.27
N PRO A 165 1.32 12.40 -13.12
CA PRO A 165 2.37 11.98 -12.21
C PRO A 165 2.25 10.49 -11.91
N THR A 166 3.32 9.74 -12.16
CA THR A 166 3.28 8.28 -12.03
C THR A 166 4.43 7.79 -11.16
N VAL A 167 4.11 7.02 -10.12
CA VAL A 167 5.12 6.46 -9.21
C VAL A 167 5.05 4.94 -9.23
N LEU A 168 6.15 4.31 -9.66
CA LEU A 168 6.31 2.86 -9.61
C LEU A 168 7.06 2.48 -8.34
N VAL A 169 6.46 1.61 -7.53
CA VAL A 169 7.02 1.18 -6.25
C VAL A 169 7.27 -0.32 -6.31
N GLY A 170 8.45 -0.76 -5.83
CA GLY A 170 8.74 -2.19 -5.90
C GLY A 170 10.04 -2.62 -5.21
N THR A 171 10.45 -3.84 -5.48
CA THR A 171 11.74 -4.39 -5.06
C THR A 171 12.86 -3.98 -6.04
N PRO A 172 14.14 -4.25 -5.75
CA PRO A 172 15.23 -4.02 -6.72
C PRO A 172 15.01 -4.73 -8.07
N ALA A 173 14.18 -5.79 -8.11
CA ALA A 173 13.80 -6.45 -9.35
C ALA A 173 13.05 -5.50 -10.31
N LEU A 174 12.31 -4.51 -9.79
CA LEU A 174 11.65 -3.49 -10.61
C LEU A 174 12.67 -2.74 -11.48
N ILE A 175 13.80 -2.32 -10.90
CA ILE A 175 14.85 -1.61 -11.64
C ILE A 175 15.41 -2.48 -12.78
N ASN A 176 15.59 -3.77 -12.52
CA ASN A 176 16.06 -4.72 -13.54
C ASN A 176 15.01 -4.90 -14.65
N ASN A 177 13.72 -4.99 -14.26
CA ASN A 177 12.61 -5.07 -15.23
C ASN A 177 12.53 -3.82 -16.10
N LEU A 178 12.72 -2.61 -15.51
CA LEU A 178 12.71 -1.34 -16.25
C LEU A 178 13.88 -1.18 -17.23
N LYS A 179 15.03 -1.78 -16.93
CA LYS A 179 16.15 -1.83 -17.88
C LYS A 179 15.87 -2.80 -19.03
N GLY A 180 15.06 -3.84 -18.80
CA GLY A 180 14.76 -4.89 -19.76
C GLY A 180 15.96 -5.80 -20.05
N ARG A 181 15.70 -7.05 -20.43
CA ARG A 181 16.79 -7.98 -20.78
C ARG A 181 17.53 -7.57 -22.08
N ASN A 182 16.82 -6.95 -23.02
CA ASN A 182 17.33 -6.52 -24.33
C ASN A 182 17.11 -5.03 -24.57
N GLY A 183 16.95 -4.21 -23.51
CA GLY A 183 16.67 -2.79 -23.67
C GLY A 183 15.22 -2.46 -24.07
N GLU A 184 14.30 -3.41 -23.91
CA GLU A 184 12.90 -3.28 -24.35
C GLU A 184 12.16 -2.12 -23.67
N LEU A 185 12.57 -1.75 -22.45
CA LEU A 185 11.96 -0.68 -21.66
C LEU A 185 12.91 0.52 -21.46
N LEU A 186 13.97 0.66 -22.25
CA LEU A 186 14.88 1.80 -22.15
C LEU A 186 14.14 3.14 -22.33
N GLN A 187 13.09 3.17 -23.14
CA GLN A 187 12.27 4.36 -23.31
C GLN A 187 11.50 4.72 -22.02
N LEU A 188 11.01 3.74 -21.28
CA LEU A 188 10.39 3.96 -19.97
C LEU A 188 11.46 4.37 -18.94
N TYR A 189 12.57 3.64 -18.90
CA TYR A 189 13.66 3.92 -17.97
C TYR A 189 14.24 5.32 -18.16
N SER A 190 14.36 5.80 -19.41
CA SER A 190 14.85 7.16 -19.72
C SER A 190 13.91 8.29 -19.31
N ARG A 191 12.63 7.97 -19.02
CA ARG A 191 11.64 8.94 -18.54
C ARG A 191 11.54 9.02 -17.02
N VAL A 192 12.23 8.11 -16.31
CA VAL A 192 12.29 8.17 -14.85
C VAL A 192 13.17 9.34 -14.45
N SER A 193 12.56 10.39 -13.92
CA SER A 193 13.24 11.60 -13.44
C SER A 193 13.62 11.48 -11.97
N GLY A 194 12.76 10.85 -11.14
CA GLY A 194 12.96 10.65 -9.72
C GLY A 194 13.21 9.18 -9.37
N LYS A 195 14.25 8.90 -8.57
CA LYS A 195 14.55 7.56 -8.10
C LYS A 195 14.97 7.57 -6.64
N TYR A 196 14.33 6.73 -5.82
CA TYR A 196 14.71 6.57 -4.43
C TYR A 196 14.79 5.10 -4.03
N GLU A 197 15.87 4.75 -3.36
CA GLU A 197 16.06 3.43 -2.74
C GLU A 197 15.89 3.54 -1.24
N PHE A 198 14.94 2.78 -0.67
CA PHE A 198 14.78 2.66 0.76
C PHE A 198 16.05 2.11 1.40
N LYS A 199 16.60 2.86 2.35
CA LYS A 199 17.85 2.52 3.05
C LYS A 199 17.61 1.66 4.30
N GLY A 200 16.35 1.53 4.72
CA GLY A 200 15.97 0.94 6.00
C GLY A 200 15.97 1.97 7.13
N LEU A 201 15.81 1.50 8.34
CA LEU A 201 15.73 2.38 9.51
C LEU A 201 17.09 2.99 9.86
N SER A 202 17.12 4.31 10.06
CA SER A 202 18.23 4.99 10.69
C SER A 202 18.29 4.68 12.18
N GLU A 203 19.39 5.01 12.86
CA GLU A 203 19.53 4.83 14.32
C GLU A 203 18.42 5.57 15.07
N SER A 204 18.09 6.79 14.67
CA SER A 204 16.98 7.55 15.25
C SER A 204 15.63 6.88 15.01
N ASP A 205 15.40 6.29 13.84
CA ASP A 205 14.15 5.56 13.56
C ASP A 205 14.01 4.33 14.45
N TRP A 206 15.13 3.59 14.68
CA TRP A 206 15.13 2.45 15.59
C TRP A 206 14.71 2.85 17.01
N ILE A 207 15.28 3.92 17.54
CA ILE A 207 14.95 4.44 18.87
C ILE A 207 13.49 4.93 18.92
N ASN A 208 13.05 5.67 17.91
CA ASN A 208 11.69 6.20 17.85
C ASN A 208 10.61 5.10 17.77
N ILE A 209 10.90 3.97 17.10
CA ILE A 209 9.94 2.88 16.95
C ILE A 209 9.96 1.92 18.14
N PHE A 210 11.13 1.55 18.64
CA PHE A 210 11.30 0.46 19.59
C PHE A 210 11.71 0.92 20.99
N GLY A 211 12.02 2.21 21.17
CA GLY A 211 12.43 2.79 22.44
C GLY A 211 13.66 2.11 23.02
N GLU A 212 13.63 1.79 24.30
CA GLU A 212 14.70 1.11 25.06
C GLU A 212 15.04 -0.31 24.52
N PHE A 213 14.16 -0.91 23.72
CA PHE A 213 14.35 -2.25 23.14
C PHE A 213 15.02 -2.22 21.76
N SER A 214 15.36 -1.03 21.25
CA SER A 214 15.90 -0.84 19.90
C SER A 214 17.14 -1.70 19.65
N GLU A 215 18.15 -1.62 20.51
CA GLU A 215 19.39 -2.39 20.39
C GLU A 215 19.14 -3.89 20.47
N SER A 216 18.36 -4.34 21.46
CA SER A 216 18.08 -5.76 21.66
C SER A 216 17.32 -6.40 20.47
N ILE A 217 16.44 -5.63 19.80
CA ILE A 217 15.75 -6.11 18.62
C ILE A 217 16.68 -6.07 17.41
N LYS A 218 17.51 -5.05 17.28
CA LYS A 218 18.47 -4.86 16.21
C LYS A 218 19.54 -5.96 16.19
N GLU A 219 20.00 -6.41 17.35
CA GLU A 219 20.87 -7.59 17.49
C GLU A 219 20.22 -8.87 16.93
N ILE A 220 18.91 -9.00 17.02
CA ILE A 220 18.18 -10.16 16.50
C ILE A 220 17.93 -10.04 15.01
N THR A 221 17.52 -8.85 14.54
CA THR A 221 17.21 -8.62 13.14
C THR A 221 17.21 -7.13 12.78
N THR A 222 17.81 -6.80 11.65
CA THR A 222 17.73 -5.45 11.05
C THR A 222 16.56 -5.30 10.07
N HIS A 223 15.81 -6.39 9.82
CA HIS A 223 14.70 -6.39 8.89
C HIS A 223 13.43 -5.83 9.55
N LEU A 224 12.97 -4.64 9.14
CA LEU A 224 11.87 -3.91 9.76
C LEU A 224 10.61 -4.77 10.02
N ARG A 225 10.14 -5.52 9.03
CA ARG A 225 8.92 -6.37 9.20
C ARG A 225 9.10 -7.40 10.31
N ARG A 226 10.28 -8.01 10.43
CA ARG A 226 10.59 -9.00 11.46
C ARG A 226 10.71 -8.32 12.83
N ALA A 227 11.42 -7.21 12.90
CA ALA A 227 11.55 -6.39 14.11
C ALA A 227 10.18 -5.97 14.65
N MET A 228 9.30 -5.46 13.80
CA MET A 228 7.92 -5.12 14.16
C MET A 228 7.11 -6.32 14.64
N ASN A 229 7.30 -7.50 14.04
CA ASN A 229 6.61 -8.71 14.45
C ASN A 229 7.08 -9.18 15.85
N ILE A 230 8.40 -9.11 16.11
CA ILE A 230 8.96 -9.40 17.44
C ILE A 230 8.39 -8.43 18.48
N TYR A 231 8.47 -7.13 18.21
CA TYR A 231 8.01 -6.10 19.13
C TYR A 231 6.52 -6.24 19.47
N LYS A 232 5.66 -6.38 18.46
CA LYS A 232 4.21 -6.59 18.67
C LYS A 232 3.89 -7.87 19.45
N LYS A 233 4.65 -8.96 19.23
CA LYS A 233 4.49 -10.19 20.00
C LYS A 233 4.94 -10.01 21.44
N ALA A 234 6.06 -9.35 21.67
CA ALA A 234 6.57 -9.04 23.00
C ALA A 234 5.58 -8.18 23.80
N GLN A 235 4.98 -7.16 23.19
CA GLN A 235 3.90 -6.38 23.80
C GLN A 235 2.70 -7.22 24.20
N ARG A 236 2.32 -8.22 23.38
CA ARG A 236 1.21 -9.14 23.71
C ARG A 236 1.55 -10.06 24.87
N PHE A 237 2.79 -10.53 24.96
CA PHE A 237 3.24 -11.33 26.10
C PHE A 237 3.25 -10.51 27.38
N ALA A 238 3.81 -9.31 27.38
CA ALA A 238 3.79 -8.41 28.51
C ALA A 238 2.35 -8.13 29.00
N LYS A 239 1.42 -7.90 28.08
CA LYS A 239 0.01 -7.73 28.39
C LYS A 239 -0.62 -8.99 28.99
N ALA A 240 -0.29 -10.18 28.50
CA ALA A 240 -0.78 -11.45 29.01
C ALA A 240 -0.25 -11.73 30.44
N ASP A 241 0.99 -11.34 30.71
CA ASP A 241 1.64 -11.49 31.99
C ASP A 241 1.28 -10.35 32.99
N ASN A 242 0.41 -9.39 32.57
CA ASN A 242 0.06 -8.17 33.31
C ASN A 242 1.30 -7.41 33.85
N ALA A 243 2.37 -7.37 33.09
CA ALA A 243 3.66 -6.79 33.45
C ALA A 243 4.16 -5.80 32.39
N PRO A 244 5.06 -4.86 32.73
CA PRO A 244 5.75 -4.07 31.73
C PRO A 244 6.58 -4.96 30.79
N MET A 245 6.71 -4.53 29.54
CA MET A 245 7.53 -5.25 28.56
C MET A 245 9.00 -5.28 29.03
N ASN A 246 9.67 -6.40 28.82
CA ASN A 246 11.05 -6.62 29.21
C ASN A 246 11.78 -7.50 28.17
N LEU A 247 13.10 -7.65 28.34
CA LEU A 247 13.94 -8.45 27.43
C LEU A 247 13.53 -9.92 27.34
N GLY A 248 12.95 -10.49 28.40
CA GLY A 248 12.41 -11.86 28.37
C GLY A 248 11.28 -12.00 27.37
N HIS A 249 10.39 -11.01 27.30
CA HIS A 249 9.32 -10.97 26.31
C HIS A 249 9.85 -10.85 24.86
N ILE A 250 10.92 -10.04 24.66
CA ILE A 250 11.58 -9.93 23.35
C ILE A 250 12.19 -11.26 22.93
N LYS A 251 12.96 -11.91 23.83
CA LYS A 251 13.55 -13.23 23.57
C LYS A 251 12.49 -14.29 23.26
N LYS A 252 11.42 -14.35 24.06
CA LYS A 252 10.29 -15.26 23.81
C LYS A 252 9.61 -14.98 22.47
N ALA A 253 9.43 -13.72 22.10
CA ALA A 253 8.84 -13.31 20.82
C ALA A 253 9.71 -13.67 19.63
N SER A 254 11.04 -13.53 19.74
CA SER A 254 11.98 -13.82 18.66
C SER A 254 11.96 -15.29 18.25
N THR A 255 11.76 -16.23 19.18
CA THR A 255 11.64 -17.67 18.85
C THR A 255 10.42 -18.00 18.02
N MET A 256 9.43 -17.10 17.93
CA MET A 256 8.20 -17.28 17.16
C MET A 256 8.20 -16.51 15.82
N VAL A 257 9.32 -15.91 15.46
CA VAL A 257 9.48 -15.18 14.19
C VAL A 257 10.56 -15.87 13.37
N ILE A 258 10.25 -16.12 12.11
CA ILE A 258 11.25 -16.69 11.19
C ILE A 258 12.32 -15.63 10.94
N LEU A 259 13.53 -15.93 11.40
CA LEU A 259 14.74 -15.13 11.22
C LEU A 259 15.54 -15.82 10.11
N GLY A 260 15.37 -15.49 8.87
CA GLY A 260 16.07 -16.10 7.76
C GLY A 260 17.11 -15.18 7.17
#